data_976ac8c8f48572d0c645974e70f8cb61
#
_entry.id   976ac8c8f48572d0c645974e70f8cb61
#
_cell.length_a   1.000
_cell.length_b   1.000
_cell.length_c   1.000
_cell.angle_alpha   90.00
_cell.angle_beta   90.00
_cell.angle_gamma   90.00
#
_symmetry.space_group_name_H-M   'P 1'
#
loop_
_entity.id
_entity.type
_entity.pdbx_description
1 polymer ?
#
loop_
_entity_poly.entity_id
_entity_poly.type
_entity_poly.pdbx_seq_one_letter_code
_entity_poly.pdbx_strand_id
1 'polypeptide(L)'
;MTAKNTICLWFDGTALEAAQFYAATFPDSAVGAVFHAPADYPMGKQGDVLTVEFTVAGIPCIGLNGGPIFPHTEAFSFQIATDDQAETDRLWHALIDHGGQPSACGWCRDKWGLNWQITPRALIDALASPDREAARRVFEAMMGMTKIEIAGVEAALRG
;
A
#
# COMPACT_ATOMS: atom_id res chain seq x y z
N MET A 1 -12.52 15.89 -15.36
CA MET A 1 -12.27 16.87 -14.26
C MET A 1 -10.92 16.54 -13.64
N THR A 2 -10.04 17.50 -13.46
CA THR A 2 -8.78 17.32 -12.76
C THR A 2 -9.05 17.08 -11.26
N ALA A 3 -8.47 16.06 -10.68
CA ALA A 3 -8.61 15.79 -9.25
C ALA A 3 -8.08 16.98 -8.44
N LYS A 4 -8.86 17.42 -7.44
CA LYS A 4 -8.47 18.53 -6.56
C LYS A 4 -7.73 18.07 -5.30
N ASN A 5 -7.64 16.78 -5.09
CA ASN A 5 -7.02 16.15 -3.92
C ASN A 5 -5.92 15.20 -4.35
N THR A 6 -4.78 15.28 -3.70
CA THR A 6 -3.60 14.45 -3.94
C THR A 6 -3.03 14.03 -2.59
N ILE A 7 -2.67 12.76 -2.44
CA ILE A 7 -2.03 12.26 -1.24
C ILE A 7 -0.55 12.63 -1.30
N CYS A 8 -0.06 13.35 -0.28
CA CYS A 8 1.37 13.63 -0.13
C CYS A 8 1.99 12.63 0.84
N LEU A 9 3.00 11.90 0.36
CA LEU A 9 3.75 10.92 1.13
C LEU A 9 5.17 11.44 1.36
N TRP A 10 5.60 11.40 2.61
CA TRP A 10 6.92 11.87 3.03
C TRP A 10 7.98 10.78 2.88
N PHE A 11 9.14 11.12 2.31
CA PHE A 11 10.28 10.22 2.13
C PHE A 11 11.59 10.88 2.55
N ASP A 12 12.55 10.07 2.94
CA ASP A 12 13.92 10.46 3.20
C ASP A 12 14.79 10.20 1.94
N GLY A 13 14.67 11.09 0.96
CA GLY A 13 15.47 11.07 -0.27
C GLY A 13 15.09 9.97 -1.29
N THR A 14 14.12 9.13 -1.01
CA THR A 14 13.80 7.91 -1.78
C THR A 14 12.47 7.96 -2.54
N ALA A 15 11.85 9.14 -2.66
CA ALA A 15 10.53 9.27 -3.29
C ALA A 15 10.48 8.70 -4.72
N LEU A 16 11.51 8.95 -5.55
CA LEU A 16 11.54 8.44 -6.92
C LEU A 16 11.68 6.92 -6.96
N GLU A 17 12.55 6.34 -6.13
CA GLU A 17 12.72 4.89 -6.04
C GLU A 17 11.41 4.21 -5.60
N ALA A 18 10.74 4.77 -4.59
CA ALA A 18 9.46 4.27 -4.12
C ALA A 18 8.37 4.36 -5.22
N ALA A 19 8.24 5.50 -5.88
CA ALA A 19 7.29 5.69 -6.97
C ALA A 19 7.51 4.70 -8.13
N GLN A 20 8.77 4.45 -8.51
CA GLN A 20 9.12 3.48 -9.54
C GLN A 20 8.75 2.05 -9.13
N PHE A 21 9.00 1.69 -7.86
CA PHE A 21 8.60 0.39 -7.33
C PHE A 21 7.08 0.22 -7.33
N TYR A 22 6.31 1.22 -6.90
CA TYR A 22 4.85 1.15 -6.88
C TYR A 22 4.28 1.05 -8.30
N ALA A 23 4.83 1.84 -9.25
CA ALA A 23 4.42 1.78 -10.65
C ALA A 23 4.68 0.41 -11.29
N ALA A 24 5.75 -0.27 -10.92
CA ALA A 24 6.08 -1.60 -11.41
C ALA A 24 5.27 -2.73 -10.73
N THR A 25 4.74 -2.47 -9.52
CA THR A 25 4.11 -3.49 -8.68
C THR A 25 2.59 -3.51 -8.81
N PHE A 26 1.96 -2.34 -8.76
CA PHE A 26 0.50 -2.23 -8.68
C PHE A 26 -0.13 -1.89 -10.04
N PRO A 27 -1.34 -2.42 -10.33
CA PRO A 27 -2.07 -2.02 -11.53
C PRO A 27 -2.45 -0.54 -11.49
N ASP A 28 -2.72 0.06 -12.64
CA ASP A 28 -3.11 1.47 -12.79
C ASP A 28 -2.21 2.44 -12.02
N SER A 29 -0.90 2.17 -12.06
CA SER A 29 0.13 2.91 -11.36
C SER A 29 1.20 3.40 -12.32
N ALA A 30 1.68 4.61 -12.14
CA ALA A 30 2.67 5.24 -13.03
C ALA A 30 3.46 6.30 -12.29
N VAL A 31 4.70 6.53 -12.72
CA VAL A 31 5.50 7.71 -12.32
C VAL A 31 5.14 8.88 -13.23
N GLY A 32 4.88 10.02 -12.65
CA GLY A 32 4.60 11.28 -13.33
C GLY A 32 5.80 12.23 -13.36
N ALA A 33 5.55 13.51 -13.14
CA ALA A 33 6.57 14.54 -13.17
C ALA A 33 7.54 14.44 -11.96
N VAL A 34 8.81 14.68 -12.24
CA VAL A 34 9.86 14.78 -11.22
C VAL A 34 10.32 16.22 -11.14
N PHE A 35 10.20 16.82 -9.97
CA PHE A 35 10.60 18.19 -9.72
C PHE A 35 11.88 18.26 -8.89
N HIS A 36 12.81 19.07 -9.34
CA HIS A 36 14.08 19.31 -8.67
C HIS A 36 14.02 20.61 -7.86
N ALA A 37 14.69 20.63 -6.72
CA ALA A 37 14.72 21.79 -5.85
C ALA A 37 15.32 23.01 -6.57
N PRO A 38 14.62 24.15 -6.62
CA PRO A 38 15.13 25.36 -7.28
C PRO A 38 16.18 26.10 -6.46
N ALA A 39 16.32 25.76 -5.18
CA ALA A 39 17.30 26.31 -4.24
C ALA A 39 17.58 25.30 -3.13
N ASP A 40 18.61 25.55 -2.32
CA ASP A 40 18.86 24.77 -1.10
C ASP A 40 17.64 24.81 -0.15
N TYR A 41 17.36 23.71 0.52
CA TYR A 41 16.30 23.58 1.50
C TYR A 41 16.78 22.81 2.74
N PRO A 42 16.04 22.76 3.86
CA PRO A 42 16.58 22.24 5.13
C PRO A 42 17.22 20.85 5.07
N MET A 43 16.72 19.97 4.17
CA MET A 43 17.18 18.58 4.08
C MET A 43 17.80 18.22 2.73
N GLY A 44 18.11 19.22 1.88
CA GLY A 44 18.70 18.97 0.55
C GLY A 44 19.28 20.21 -0.12
N LYS A 45 19.76 20.03 -1.31
CA LYS A 45 20.42 21.04 -2.12
C LYS A 45 19.66 21.38 -3.38
N GLN A 46 19.95 22.54 -3.94
CA GLN A 46 19.50 22.90 -5.28
C GLN A 46 19.83 21.79 -6.27
N GLY A 47 18.85 21.38 -7.07
CA GLY A 47 18.97 20.32 -8.06
C GLY A 47 18.65 18.92 -7.57
N ASP A 48 18.51 18.70 -6.26
CA ASP A 48 18.03 17.41 -5.73
C ASP A 48 16.57 17.17 -6.13
N VAL A 49 16.18 15.91 -6.25
CA VAL A 49 14.76 15.55 -6.43
C VAL A 49 14.00 15.97 -5.18
N LEU A 50 13.10 16.93 -5.33
CA LEU A 50 12.27 17.44 -4.23
C LEU A 50 10.92 16.71 -4.15
N THR A 51 10.19 16.66 -5.27
CA THR A 51 8.91 15.96 -5.33
C THR A 51 8.81 15.09 -6.57
N VAL A 52 8.06 14.02 -6.45
CA VAL A 52 7.74 13.08 -7.54
C VAL A 52 6.23 12.91 -7.58
N GLU A 53 5.60 13.23 -8.69
CA GLU A 53 4.21 12.87 -8.93
C GLU A 53 4.13 11.40 -9.35
N PHE A 54 3.16 10.69 -8.82
CA PHE A 54 2.88 9.32 -9.23
C PHE A 54 1.44 8.93 -8.95
N THR A 55 1.04 7.79 -9.49
CA THR A 55 -0.28 7.21 -9.24
C THR A 55 -0.09 5.82 -8.63
N VAL A 56 -0.88 5.49 -7.63
CA VAL A 56 -0.98 4.15 -7.06
C VAL A 56 -2.42 3.65 -7.19
N ALA A 57 -2.61 2.58 -7.97
CA ALA A 57 -3.93 2.00 -8.21
C ALA A 57 -5.00 3.05 -8.54
N GLY A 58 -4.68 3.98 -9.43
CA GLY A 58 -5.55 5.08 -9.85
C GLY A 58 -5.58 6.30 -8.90
N ILE A 59 -4.95 6.25 -7.73
CA ILE A 59 -4.94 7.37 -6.77
C ILE A 59 -3.72 8.27 -7.00
N PRO A 60 -3.93 9.57 -7.25
CA PRO A 60 -2.82 10.51 -7.45
C PRO A 60 -2.08 10.79 -6.13
N CYS A 61 -0.76 10.71 -6.19
CA CYS A 61 0.14 10.91 -5.07
C CYS A 61 1.28 11.88 -5.44
N ILE A 62 1.86 12.49 -4.41
CA ILE A 62 3.15 13.19 -4.48
C ILE A 62 4.06 12.58 -3.42
N GLY A 63 5.25 12.15 -3.82
CA GLY A 63 6.34 11.82 -2.92
C GLY A 63 7.18 13.06 -2.65
N LEU A 64 7.27 13.48 -1.40
CA LEU A 64 8.10 14.60 -0.98
C LEU A 64 9.36 14.09 -0.27
N ASN A 65 10.52 14.45 -0.77
CA ASN A 65 11.81 14.19 -0.10
C ASN A 65 12.07 15.25 0.97
N GLY A 66 11.49 15.05 2.14
CA GLY A 66 11.56 16.00 3.26
C GLY A 66 12.55 15.62 4.37
N GLY A 67 13.27 14.49 4.22
CA GLY A 67 14.24 14.00 5.19
C GLY A 67 13.68 13.01 6.21
N PRO A 68 14.46 12.63 7.24
CA PRO A 68 14.16 11.48 8.09
C PRO A 68 13.21 11.77 9.27
N ILE A 69 12.72 13.00 9.42
CA ILE A 69 12.04 13.42 10.66
C ILE A 69 10.60 12.91 10.81
N PHE A 70 9.92 12.52 9.73
CA PHE A 70 8.55 12.02 9.76
C PHE A 70 8.46 10.61 9.16
N PRO A 71 8.62 9.55 9.98
CA PRO A 71 8.43 8.18 9.51
C PRO A 71 6.95 7.87 9.27
N HIS A 72 6.68 6.95 8.34
CA HIS A 72 5.34 6.40 8.16
C HIS A 72 4.93 5.54 9.36
N THR A 73 3.64 5.50 9.63
CA THR A 73 3.04 4.68 10.68
C THR A 73 1.79 3.97 10.14
N GLU A 74 1.26 3.05 10.92
CA GLU A 74 0.02 2.32 10.62
C GLU A 74 -1.24 3.20 10.64
N ALA A 75 -1.11 4.48 11.01
CA ALA A 75 -2.21 5.44 10.95
C ALA A 75 -2.67 5.76 9.51
N PHE A 76 -1.84 5.45 8.53
CA PHE A 76 -2.17 5.51 7.10
C PHE A 76 -1.77 4.21 6.42
N SER A 77 -2.60 3.72 5.52
CA SER A 77 -2.30 2.59 4.63
C SER A 77 -3.06 2.71 3.32
N PHE A 78 -2.49 2.18 2.26
CA PHE A 78 -3.25 1.83 1.06
C PHE A 78 -3.87 0.45 1.22
N GLN A 79 -5.16 0.32 0.96
CA GLN A 79 -5.81 -0.98 0.82
C GLN A 79 -5.94 -1.32 -0.65
N ILE A 80 -5.31 -2.42 -1.06
CA ILE A 80 -5.35 -2.93 -2.42
C ILE A 80 -6.26 -4.16 -2.44
N ALA A 81 -7.39 -4.04 -3.13
CA ALA A 81 -8.27 -5.16 -3.37
C ALA A 81 -7.66 -6.08 -4.42
N THR A 82 -7.64 -7.40 -4.17
CA THR A 82 -7.15 -8.41 -5.10
C THR A 82 -8.27 -9.33 -5.54
N ASP A 83 -8.19 -9.83 -6.79
CA ASP A 83 -9.28 -10.62 -7.38
C ASP A 83 -9.17 -12.12 -7.05
N ASP A 84 -7.93 -12.62 -6.85
CA ASP A 84 -7.67 -14.03 -6.54
C ASP A 84 -6.44 -14.21 -5.64
N GLN A 85 -6.16 -15.48 -5.29
CA GLN A 85 -5.01 -15.82 -4.44
C GLN A 85 -3.68 -15.56 -5.14
N ALA A 86 -3.60 -15.76 -6.45
CA ALA A 86 -2.37 -15.56 -7.20
C ALA A 86 -1.96 -14.07 -7.20
N GLU A 87 -2.92 -13.16 -7.38
CA GLU A 87 -2.67 -11.73 -7.27
C GLU A 87 -2.32 -11.32 -5.84
N THR A 88 -3.03 -11.85 -4.85
CA THR A 88 -2.75 -11.63 -3.43
C THR A 88 -1.31 -12.03 -3.10
N ASP A 89 -0.90 -13.23 -3.50
CA ASP A 89 0.45 -13.75 -3.26
C ASP A 89 1.50 -12.89 -3.99
N ARG A 90 1.27 -12.54 -5.24
CA ARG A 90 2.19 -11.72 -6.03
C ARG A 90 2.45 -10.36 -5.39
N LEU A 91 1.39 -9.63 -5.01
CA LEU A 91 1.53 -8.31 -4.39
C LEU A 91 2.14 -8.38 -3.00
N TRP A 92 1.73 -9.36 -2.21
CA TRP A 92 2.29 -9.62 -0.88
C TRP A 92 3.80 -9.86 -0.96
N HIS A 93 4.23 -10.81 -1.81
CA HIS A 93 5.64 -11.14 -1.96
C HIS A 93 6.44 -10.01 -2.59
N ALA A 94 5.88 -9.25 -3.53
CA ALA A 94 6.56 -8.07 -4.08
C ALA A 94 6.93 -7.06 -2.98
N LEU A 95 6.05 -6.83 -2.01
CA LEU A 95 6.31 -5.91 -0.90
C LEU A 95 7.31 -6.51 0.11
N ILE A 96 7.09 -7.77 0.53
CA ILE A 96 7.91 -8.42 1.58
C ILE A 96 9.33 -8.69 1.09
N ASP A 97 9.47 -9.28 -0.10
CA ASP A 97 10.77 -9.68 -0.64
C ASP A 97 11.64 -8.49 -1.05
N HIS A 98 11.01 -7.32 -1.25
CA HIS A 98 11.72 -6.06 -1.51
C HIS A 98 12.13 -5.31 -0.22
N GLY A 99 12.30 -6.00 0.88
CA GLY A 99 12.72 -5.43 2.17
C GLY A 99 11.58 -4.97 3.07
N GLY A 100 10.36 -5.35 2.73
CA GLY A 100 9.19 -5.10 3.57
C GLY A 100 9.09 -6.03 4.76
N GLN A 101 8.06 -5.84 5.58
CA GLN A 101 7.78 -6.65 6.76
C GLN A 101 6.31 -7.02 6.86
N PRO A 102 6.01 -8.32 7.11
CA PRO A 102 4.63 -8.76 7.31
C PRO A 102 4.08 -8.25 8.64
N SER A 103 2.76 -8.07 8.68
CA SER A 103 1.98 -7.87 9.89
C SER A 103 0.75 -8.78 9.86
N ALA A 104 -0.21 -8.59 10.73
CA ALA A 104 -1.40 -9.43 10.83
C ALA A 104 -2.49 -9.00 9.84
N CYS A 105 -3.43 -9.90 9.55
CA CYS A 105 -4.69 -9.61 8.86
C CYS A 105 -4.52 -9.01 7.46
N GLY A 106 -3.50 -9.42 6.71
CA GLY A 106 -3.22 -8.88 5.37
C GLY A 106 -2.48 -7.55 5.36
N TRP A 107 -2.10 -7.04 6.53
CA TRP A 107 -1.26 -5.85 6.64
C TRP A 107 0.21 -6.18 6.46
N CYS A 108 0.91 -5.27 5.82
CA CYS A 108 2.38 -5.28 5.74
C CYS A 108 2.88 -3.85 5.58
N ARG A 109 4.16 -3.64 5.77
CA ARG A 109 4.83 -2.39 5.42
C ARG A 109 5.92 -2.65 4.40
N ASP A 110 6.15 -1.68 3.51
CA ASP A 110 7.25 -1.75 2.57
C ASP A 110 8.58 -1.30 3.21
N LYS A 111 9.66 -1.35 2.43
CA LYS A 111 11.00 -0.98 2.94
C LYS A 111 11.12 0.49 3.32
N TRP A 112 10.23 1.36 2.84
CA TRP A 112 10.18 2.79 3.21
C TRP A 112 9.29 3.06 4.42
N GLY A 113 8.65 2.01 4.96
CA GLY A 113 7.79 2.09 6.14
C GLY A 113 6.33 2.39 5.85
N LEU A 114 5.94 2.59 4.57
CA LEU A 114 4.54 2.80 4.19
C LEU A 114 3.75 1.50 4.37
N ASN A 115 2.57 1.62 4.94
CA ASN A 115 1.72 0.48 5.27
C ASN A 115 0.74 0.17 4.15
N TRP A 116 0.49 -1.11 3.95
CA TRP A 116 -0.37 -1.69 2.92
C TRP A 116 -1.30 -2.72 3.53
N GLN A 117 -2.50 -2.80 2.99
CA GLN A 117 -3.44 -3.88 3.24
C GLN A 117 -3.68 -4.60 1.91
N ILE A 118 -3.19 -5.83 1.79
CA ILE A 118 -3.46 -6.68 0.61
C ILE A 118 -4.68 -7.52 0.94
N THR A 119 -5.83 -7.12 0.36
CA THR A 119 -7.15 -7.56 0.82
C THR A 119 -7.93 -8.18 -0.34
N PRO A 120 -8.04 -9.52 -0.39
CA PRO A 120 -8.87 -10.17 -1.42
C PRO A 120 -10.33 -9.69 -1.36
N ARG A 121 -10.96 -9.47 -2.51
CA ARG A 121 -12.40 -9.16 -2.60
C ARG A 121 -13.25 -10.21 -1.91
N ALA A 122 -12.84 -11.48 -1.98
CA ALA A 122 -13.50 -12.58 -1.26
C ALA A 122 -13.59 -12.34 0.25
N LEU A 123 -12.56 -11.76 0.88
CA LEU A 123 -12.60 -11.36 2.29
C LEU A 123 -13.54 -10.18 2.51
N ILE A 124 -13.48 -9.16 1.67
CA ILE A 124 -14.33 -7.97 1.78
C ILE A 124 -15.81 -8.38 1.71
N ASP A 125 -16.17 -9.19 0.72
CA ASP A 125 -17.53 -9.66 0.49
C ASP A 125 -18.01 -10.57 1.65
N ALA A 126 -17.15 -11.46 2.14
CA ALA A 126 -17.46 -12.36 3.24
C ALA A 126 -17.73 -11.60 4.55
N LEU A 127 -16.95 -10.55 4.84
CA LEU A 127 -17.15 -9.69 6.01
C LEU A 127 -18.43 -8.83 5.90
N ALA A 128 -18.84 -8.49 4.68
CA ALA A 128 -20.07 -7.77 4.38
C ALA A 128 -21.31 -8.68 4.34
N SER A 129 -21.18 -10.00 4.57
CA SER A 129 -22.29 -10.96 4.53
C SER A 129 -23.44 -10.54 5.45
N PRO A 130 -24.70 -10.64 4.99
CA PRO A 130 -25.88 -10.46 5.84
C PRO A 130 -26.01 -11.55 6.93
N ASP A 131 -25.42 -12.73 6.71
CA ASP A 131 -25.27 -13.75 7.75
C ASP A 131 -24.16 -13.32 8.72
N ARG A 132 -24.59 -12.77 9.86
CA ARG A 132 -23.68 -12.21 10.87
C ARG A 132 -22.81 -13.27 11.55
N GLU A 133 -23.29 -14.50 11.66
CA GLU A 133 -22.51 -15.61 12.23
C GLU A 133 -21.42 -16.06 11.26
N ALA A 134 -21.72 -16.13 9.97
CA ALA A 134 -20.71 -16.39 8.94
C ALA A 134 -19.65 -15.26 8.90
N ALA A 135 -20.09 -14.01 8.91
CA ALA A 135 -19.16 -12.85 8.95
C ALA A 135 -18.27 -12.88 10.21
N ARG A 136 -18.81 -13.27 11.37
CA ARG A 136 -18.04 -13.42 12.61
C ARG A 136 -16.97 -14.51 12.49
N ARG A 137 -17.32 -15.69 11.96
CA ARG A 137 -16.35 -16.77 11.75
C ARG A 137 -15.22 -16.34 10.81
N VAL A 138 -15.57 -15.63 9.72
CA VAL A 138 -14.57 -15.08 8.78
C VAL A 138 -13.65 -14.07 9.46
N PHE A 139 -14.22 -13.16 10.26
CA PHE A 139 -13.43 -12.18 11.00
C PHE A 139 -12.45 -12.85 11.98
N GLU A 140 -12.93 -13.85 12.73
CA GLU A 140 -12.09 -14.62 13.66
C GLU A 140 -10.97 -15.39 12.91
N ALA A 141 -11.29 -16.00 11.77
CA ALA A 141 -10.29 -16.67 10.94
C ALA A 141 -9.23 -15.69 10.41
N MET A 142 -9.66 -14.52 9.90
CA MET A 142 -8.78 -13.45 9.43
C MET A 142 -7.81 -12.98 10.52
N MET A 143 -8.27 -12.85 11.77
CA MET A 143 -7.44 -12.43 12.90
C MET A 143 -6.25 -13.37 13.17
N GLY A 144 -6.32 -14.62 12.72
CA GLY A 144 -5.24 -15.60 12.80
C GLY A 144 -4.31 -15.63 11.59
N MET A 145 -4.60 -14.83 10.55
CA MET A 145 -3.80 -14.81 9.31
C MET A 145 -2.75 -13.70 9.34
N THR A 146 -1.63 -13.94 8.68
CA THR A 146 -0.63 -12.93 8.32
C THR A 146 -0.95 -12.42 6.90
N LYS A 147 -0.63 -13.19 5.87
CA LYS A 147 -1.17 -13.02 4.53
C LYS A 147 -2.58 -13.62 4.50
N ILE A 148 -3.49 -12.99 3.76
CA ILE A 148 -4.85 -13.54 3.63
C ILE A 148 -4.84 -14.74 2.70
N GLU A 149 -5.39 -15.85 3.20
CA GLU A 149 -5.60 -17.08 2.45
C GLU A 149 -7.09 -17.24 2.13
N ILE A 150 -7.44 -17.10 0.86
CA ILE A 150 -8.85 -17.14 0.39
C ILE A 150 -9.51 -18.47 0.77
N ALA A 151 -8.79 -19.59 0.66
CA ALA A 151 -9.31 -20.90 1.06
C ALA A 151 -9.75 -20.94 2.53
N GLY A 152 -9.00 -20.26 3.42
CA GLY A 152 -9.35 -20.13 4.84
C GLY A 152 -10.58 -19.24 5.05
N VAL A 153 -10.70 -18.16 4.28
CA VAL A 153 -11.89 -17.27 4.30
C VAL A 153 -13.13 -18.05 3.85
N GLU A 154 -13.04 -18.78 2.75
CA GLU A 154 -14.15 -19.58 2.23
C GLU A 154 -14.55 -20.73 3.18
N ALA A 155 -13.58 -21.39 3.83
CA ALA A 155 -13.87 -22.42 4.82
C ALA A 155 -14.64 -21.83 6.01
N ALA A 156 -14.20 -20.69 6.55
CA ALA A 156 -14.88 -20.01 7.64
C ALA A 156 -16.28 -19.51 7.26
N LEU A 157 -16.47 -19.12 5.99
CA LEU A 157 -17.78 -18.68 5.49
C LEU A 157 -18.79 -19.84 5.46
N ARG A 158 -18.34 -21.06 5.09
CA ARG A 158 -19.19 -22.26 5.05
C ARG A 158 -19.55 -22.79 6.45
N GLY A 159 -18.70 -22.69 7.41
CA GLY A 159 -18.86 -23.20 8.78
C GLY A 159 -18.26 -24.57 9.01
#